data_d9e38725bd62dfebf384f9b05db960d5
#
_entry.id   d9e38725bd62dfebf384f9b05db960d5
#
_cell.length_a   1.000
_cell.length_b   1.000
_cell.length_c   1.000
_cell.angle_alpha   90.00
_cell.angle_beta   90.00
_cell.angle_gamma   90.00
#
_symmetry.space_group_name_H-M   'P 1'
#
loop_
_entity.id
_entity.type
_entity.pdbx_description
1 polymer ?
#
loop_
_entity_poly.entity_id
_entity_poly.type
_entity_poly.pdbx_seq_one_letter_code
_entity_poly.pdbx_strand_id
1 'polypeptide(L)'
;CDIYYMNDMNSVTYIKSGNKRQTDLLFSASFLVVLIAVINFINFTMALVPARIKSINIRKILGDSVRWLRGFLWLESFLFALLSYAISLLLLLVYEGCIGGGFHMKGIVFFGGLFMALCAGLLAGAYPAIYATSIPQRIVLNGSFGLSPKGKRMRECLVGFQYTVSIILIVLSLFIYKQIETMRS
;
A
#
# COMPACT_ATOMS: atom_id res chain seq x y z
N CYS A 1 11.16 -27.27 5.70
CA CYS A 1 11.35 -25.81 5.91
C CYS A 1 12.28 -25.50 7.08
N ASP A 2 12.48 -26.44 8.00
CA ASP A 2 13.33 -26.24 9.20
C ASP A 2 14.84 -26.27 8.91
N ILE A 3 15.25 -26.73 7.75
CA ILE A 3 16.68 -26.81 7.35
C ILE A 3 17.36 -25.43 7.24
N TYR A 4 16.59 -24.37 7.01
CA TYR A 4 17.11 -23.00 6.91
C TYR A 4 17.51 -22.37 8.25
N TYR A 5 17.11 -22.97 9.36
CA TYR A 5 17.31 -22.43 10.72
C TYR A 5 18.13 -23.32 11.64
N MET A 6 18.61 -24.46 11.15
CA MET A 6 19.49 -25.32 11.95
C MET A 6 20.89 -24.73 12.05
N ASN A 7 21.24 -24.37 13.26
CA ASN A 7 22.55 -23.90 13.68
C ASN A 7 23.44 -25.14 13.93
N ASP A 8 23.81 -25.86 12.87
CA ASP A 8 24.75 -26.99 13.01
C ASP A 8 26.19 -26.48 13.05
N MET A 9 26.76 -26.51 14.22
CA MET A 9 28.10 -26.07 14.52
C MET A 9 29.23 -27.00 14.00
N ASN A 10 28.97 -27.99 13.16
CA ASN A 10 29.99 -29.00 12.79
C ASN A 10 30.15 -29.34 11.32
N SER A 11 29.63 -28.55 10.40
CA SER A 11 29.96 -28.73 8.99
C SER A 11 30.50 -27.45 8.38
N VAL A 12 31.74 -27.56 7.85
CA VAL A 12 32.43 -26.49 7.09
C VAL A 12 31.72 -26.24 5.73
N THR A 13 30.46 -25.95 5.80
CA THR A 13 29.71 -25.44 4.66
C THR A 13 29.18 -24.08 5.11
N TYR A 14 29.75 -23.01 4.56
CA TYR A 14 29.24 -21.64 4.72
C TYR A 14 27.84 -21.52 4.12
N ILE A 15 26.87 -22.23 4.67
CA ILE A 15 25.47 -21.91 4.50
C ILE A 15 25.24 -20.71 5.42
N LYS A 16 25.13 -19.54 4.82
CA LYS A 16 24.76 -18.29 5.48
C LYS A 16 23.41 -18.54 6.16
N SER A 17 23.42 -19.03 7.40
CA SER A 17 22.21 -19.31 8.16
C SER A 17 21.50 -17.98 8.40
N GLY A 18 20.38 -17.79 7.73
CA GLY A 18 19.55 -16.62 7.95
C GLY A 18 19.04 -16.61 9.39
N ASN A 19 19.28 -15.55 10.11
CA ASN A 19 18.79 -15.41 11.47
C ASN A 19 17.25 -15.23 11.40
N LYS A 20 16.49 -16.21 11.92
CA LYS A 20 15.03 -16.20 11.94
C LYS A 20 14.49 -14.87 12.49
N ARG A 21 15.07 -14.34 13.55
CA ARG A 21 14.68 -13.07 14.15
C ARG A 21 14.85 -11.89 13.19
N GLN A 22 15.93 -11.88 12.38
CA GLN A 22 16.13 -10.84 11.36
C GLN A 22 15.09 -10.95 10.24
N THR A 23 14.76 -12.17 9.82
CA THR A 23 13.72 -12.41 8.80
C THR A 23 12.36 -11.95 9.29
N ASP A 24 11.98 -12.26 10.53
CA ASP A 24 10.71 -11.85 11.14
C ASP A 24 10.62 -10.32 11.27
N LEU A 25 11.72 -9.66 11.65
CA LEU A 25 11.78 -8.19 11.72
C LEU A 25 11.62 -7.54 10.34
N LEU A 26 12.30 -8.07 9.31
CA LEU A 26 12.17 -7.56 7.94
C LEU A 26 10.77 -7.79 7.39
N PHE A 27 10.16 -8.94 7.68
CA PHE A 27 8.79 -9.21 7.28
C PHE A 27 7.80 -8.25 7.94
N SER A 28 7.94 -8.01 9.24
CA SER A 28 7.10 -7.08 9.98
C SER A 28 7.24 -5.65 9.46
N ALA A 29 8.47 -5.20 9.19
CA ALA A 29 8.73 -3.88 8.61
C ALA A 29 8.12 -3.75 7.21
N SER A 30 8.27 -4.77 6.37
CA SER A 30 7.69 -4.79 5.02
C SER A 30 6.16 -4.73 5.06
N PHE A 31 5.54 -5.46 5.99
CA PHE A 31 4.10 -5.44 6.20
C PHE A 31 3.61 -4.03 6.59
N LEU A 32 4.31 -3.36 7.50
CA LEU A 32 3.98 -1.97 7.90
C LEU A 32 4.10 -1.01 6.72
N VAL A 33 5.13 -1.13 5.88
CA VAL A 33 5.28 -0.29 4.69
C VAL A 33 4.11 -0.48 3.72
N VAL A 34 3.71 -1.72 3.46
CA VAL A 34 2.55 -2.02 2.61
C VAL A 34 1.26 -1.45 3.20
N LEU A 35 1.07 -1.58 4.51
CA LEU A 35 -0.10 -1.02 5.21
C LEU A 35 -0.17 0.50 5.06
N ILE A 36 0.96 1.20 5.26
CA ILE A 36 1.05 2.65 5.07
C ILE A 36 0.74 3.03 3.61
N ALA A 37 1.25 2.28 2.64
CA ALA A 37 0.98 2.52 1.23
C ALA A 37 -0.51 2.39 0.89
N VAL A 38 -1.18 1.35 1.40
CA VAL A 38 -2.63 1.14 1.24
C VAL A 38 -3.42 2.30 1.87
N ILE A 39 -3.08 2.70 3.09
CA ILE A 39 -3.72 3.83 3.78
C ILE A 39 -3.54 5.12 2.98
N ASN A 40 -2.33 5.38 2.47
CA ASN A 40 -2.05 6.57 1.67
C ASN A 40 -2.87 6.60 0.38
N PHE A 41 -3.00 5.45 -0.30
CA PHE A 41 -3.84 5.32 -1.48
C PHE A 41 -5.33 5.57 -1.18
N ILE A 42 -5.84 5.03 -0.07
CA ILE A 42 -7.22 5.30 0.39
C ILE A 42 -7.41 6.80 0.65
N ASN A 43 -6.49 7.45 1.34
CA ASN A 43 -6.54 8.88 1.64
C ASN A 43 -6.56 9.72 0.35
N PHE A 44 -5.70 9.40 -0.61
CA PHE A 44 -5.67 10.05 -1.92
C PHE A 44 -7.00 9.88 -2.67
N THR A 45 -7.49 8.66 -2.76
CA THR A 45 -8.76 8.36 -3.46
C THR A 45 -9.94 9.05 -2.78
N MET A 46 -9.98 9.08 -1.44
CA MET A 46 -10.99 9.79 -0.67
C MET A 46 -10.96 11.31 -0.90
N ALA A 47 -9.79 11.89 -1.12
CA ALA A 47 -9.66 13.31 -1.46
C ALA A 47 -10.28 13.65 -2.82
N LEU A 48 -10.33 12.69 -3.76
CA LEU A 48 -10.95 12.85 -5.08
C LEU A 48 -12.47 12.64 -5.07
N VAL A 49 -13.03 12.02 -4.02
CA VAL A 49 -14.47 11.71 -3.94
C VAL A 49 -15.36 12.94 -4.14
N PRO A 50 -15.12 14.13 -3.52
CA PRO A 50 -15.95 15.30 -3.71
C PRO A 50 -16.10 15.73 -5.18
N ALA A 51 -15.01 15.67 -5.95
CA ALA A 51 -15.02 15.99 -7.37
C ALA A 51 -15.87 14.99 -8.19
N ARG A 52 -15.91 13.73 -7.76
CA ARG A 52 -16.61 12.62 -8.44
C ARG A 52 -18.09 12.51 -8.08
N ILE A 53 -18.48 12.99 -6.88
CA ILE A 53 -19.86 12.87 -6.37
C ILE A 53 -20.89 13.42 -7.37
N LYS A 54 -20.62 14.56 -7.99
CA LYS A 54 -21.51 15.17 -8.97
C LYS A 54 -21.76 14.24 -10.16
N SER A 55 -20.71 13.73 -10.79
CA SER A 55 -20.80 12.82 -11.93
C SER A 55 -21.51 11.52 -11.57
N ILE A 56 -21.17 10.92 -10.42
CA ILE A 56 -21.79 9.68 -9.94
C ILE A 56 -23.31 9.86 -9.74
N ASN A 57 -23.72 10.98 -9.14
CA ASN A 57 -25.13 11.21 -8.87
C ASN A 57 -25.93 11.54 -10.15
N ILE A 58 -25.35 12.26 -11.11
CA ILE A 58 -25.96 12.45 -12.43
C ILE A 58 -26.21 11.10 -13.11
N ARG A 59 -25.24 10.21 -13.13
CA ARG A 59 -25.37 8.84 -13.68
C ARG A 59 -26.46 8.04 -12.98
N LYS A 60 -26.57 8.15 -11.64
CA LYS A 60 -27.64 7.50 -10.86
C LYS A 60 -29.02 8.03 -11.25
N ILE A 61 -29.16 9.34 -11.48
CA ILE A 61 -30.44 9.97 -11.93
C ILE A 61 -30.81 9.48 -13.32
N LEU A 62 -29.82 9.25 -14.19
CA LEU A 62 -30.00 8.71 -15.53
C LEU A 62 -30.30 7.20 -15.56
N GLY A 63 -30.30 6.54 -14.39
CA GLY A 63 -30.68 5.13 -14.25
C GLY A 63 -29.51 4.14 -14.17
N ASP A 64 -28.25 4.60 -14.08
CA ASP A 64 -27.12 3.71 -13.90
C ASP A 64 -27.22 2.93 -12.58
N SER A 65 -26.95 1.63 -12.62
CA SER A 65 -26.96 0.80 -11.43
C SER A 65 -25.78 1.14 -10.51
N VAL A 66 -26.04 1.19 -9.20
CA VAL A 66 -25.00 1.43 -8.18
C VAL A 66 -23.88 0.38 -8.25
N ARG A 67 -24.21 -0.87 -8.62
CA ARG A 67 -23.20 -1.95 -8.76
C ARG A 67 -22.25 -1.66 -9.92
N TRP A 68 -22.76 -1.20 -11.05
CA TRP A 68 -21.94 -0.82 -12.20
C TRP A 68 -21.01 0.34 -11.88
N LEU A 69 -21.51 1.37 -11.19
CA LEU A 69 -20.71 2.52 -10.77
C LEU A 69 -19.59 2.13 -9.78
N ARG A 70 -19.88 1.23 -8.84
CA ARG A 70 -18.86 0.67 -7.93
C ARG A 70 -17.80 -0.11 -8.69
N GLY A 71 -18.22 -0.98 -9.61
CA GLY A 71 -17.30 -1.76 -10.42
C GLY A 71 -16.35 -0.88 -11.24
N PHE A 72 -16.88 0.21 -11.82
CA PHE A 72 -16.08 1.18 -12.56
C PHE A 72 -15.00 1.86 -11.68
N LEU A 73 -15.38 2.33 -10.49
CA LEU A 73 -14.44 2.92 -9.54
C LEU A 73 -13.40 1.91 -9.04
N TRP A 74 -13.81 0.68 -8.87
CA TRP A 74 -12.91 -0.40 -8.47
C TRP A 74 -11.91 -0.74 -9.57
N LEU A 75 -12.38 -0.83 -10.82
CA LEU A 75 -11.52 -1.04 -11.99
C LEU A 75 -10.48 0.07 -12.12
N GLU A 76 -10.88 1.32 -11.91
CA GLU A 76 -9.95 2.45 -11.90
C GLU A 76 -8.84 2.27 -10.86
N SER A 77 -9.19 1.89 -9.62
CA SER A 77 -8.21 1.62 -8.56
C SER A 77 -7.27 0.45 -8.90
N PHE A 78 -7.82 -0.57 -9.55
CA PHE A 78 -7.06 -1.72 -10.04
C PHE A 78 -6.05 -1.31 -11.13
N LEU A 79 -6.46 -0.47 -12.07
CA LEU A 79 -5.57 0.05 -13.11
C LEU A 79 -4.44 0.91 -12.52
N PHE A 80 -4.73 1.74 -11.52
CA PHE A 80 -3.69 2.49 -10.80
C PHE A 80 -2.69 1.56 -10.08
N ALA A 81 -3.14 0.47 -9.48
CA ALA A 81 -2.26 -0.51 -8.86
C ALA A 81 -1.35 -1.20 -9.89
N LEU A 82 -1.90 -1.59 -11.04
CA LEU A 82 -1.11 -2.15 -12.14
C LEU A 82 -0.08 -1.16 -12.69
N LEU A 83 -0.48 0.09 -12.90
CA LEU A 83 0.42 1.14 -13.38
C LEU A 83 1.56 1.38 -12.38
N SER A 84 1.24 1.45 -11.08
CA SER A 84 2.24 1.59 -10.02
C SER A 84 3.22 0.42 -9.98
N TYR A 85 2.72 -0.80 -10.18
CA TYR A 85 3.56 -1.98 -10.26
C TYR A 85 4.47 -1.94 -11.49
N ALA A 86 3.96 -1.55 -12.66
CA ALA A 86 4.75 -1.40 -13.88
C ALA A 86 5.87 -0.35 -13.71
N ILE A 87 5.56 0.78 -13.08
CA ILE A 87 6.56 1.81 -12.77
C ILE A 87 7.62 1.25 -11.79
N SER A 88 7.21 0.49 -10.77
CA SER A 88 8.14 -0.14 -9.83
C SER A 88 9.10 -1.10 -10.52
N LEU A 89 8.61 -1.90 -11.48
CA LEU A 89 9.46 -2.77 -12.29
C LEU A 89 10.45 -1.98 -13.16
N LEU A 90 9.97 -0.90 -13.78
CA LEU A 90 10.82 -0.04 -14.61
C LEU A 90 11.94 0.60 -13.78
N LEU A 91 11.63 1.10 -12.58
CA LEU A 91 12.63 1.65 -11.66
C LEU A 91 13.65 0.59 -11.23
N LEU A 92 13.21 -0.64 -11.00
CA LEU A 92 14.09 -1.75 -10.65
C LEU A 92 15.06 -2.07 -11.81
N LEU A 93 14.57 -2.11 -13.06
CA LEU A 93 15.40 -2.34 -14.23
C LEU A 93 16.44 -1.21 -14.44
N VAL A 94 16.03 0.03 -14.23
CA VAL A 94 16.96 1.18 -14.30
C VAL A 94 18.02 1.07 -13.21
N TYR A 95 17.64 0.70 -12.00
CA TYR A 95 18.57 0.51 -10.89
C TYR A 95 19.60 -0.58 -11.18
N GLU A 96 19.19 -1.73 -11.71
CA GLU A 96 20.09 -2.80 -12.14
C GLU A 96 21.07 -2.34 -13.23
N GLY A 97 20.57 -1.63 -14.23
CA GLY A 97 21.40 -1.11 -15.31
C GLY A 97 22.45 -0.09 -14.85
N CYS A 98 22.14 0.74 -13.83
CA CYS A 98 23.05 1.77 -13.33
C CYS A 98 24.09 1.24 -12.33
N ILE A 99 23.75 0.24 -11.50
CA ILE A 99 24.60 -0.18 -10.36
C ILE A 99 25.30 -1.53 -10.65
N GLY A 100 24.89 -2.23 -11.71
CA GLY A 100 25.53 -3.51 -12.12
C GLY A 100 25.35 -4.62 -11.08
N GLY A 101 24.37 -4.47 -10.16
CA GLY A 101 24.07 -5.46 -9.17
C GLY A 101 23.27 -6.60 -9.77
N GLY A 102 23.89 -7.73 -10.10
CA GLY A 102 23.25 -8.92 -10.71
C GLY A 102 22.06 -9.48 -9.93
N PHE A 103 21.06 -8.65 -9.73
CA PHE A 103 19.78 -9.02 -9.12
C PHE A 103 18.93 -9.75 -10.18
N HIS A 104 19.16 -11.04 -10.32
CA HIS A 104 18.29 -11.88 -11.14
C HIS A 104 16.91 -11.94 -10.48
N MET A 105 15.95 -11.21 -11.05
CA MET A 105 14.58 -11.22 -10.59
C MET A 105 14.02 -12.65 -10.73
N LYS A 106 13.96 -13.37 -9.60
CA LYS A 106 13.33 -14.70 -9.59
C LYS A 106 11.84 -14.53 -9.88
N GLY A 107 11.27 -15.41 -10.72
CA GLY A 107 9.85 -15.36 -11.08
C GLY A 107 8.91 -15.27 -9.87
N ILE A 108 9.29 -15.88 -8.73
CA ILE A 108 8.51 -15.81 -7.48
C ILE A 108 8.39 -14.38 -6.93
N VAL A 109 9.43 -13.54 -7.09
CA VAL A 109 9.41 -12.13 -6.65
C VAL A 109 8.52 -11.32 -7.58
N PHE A 110 8.59 -11.58 -8.89
CA PHE A 110 7.73 -10.93 -9.88
C PHE A 110 6.25 -11.23 -9.64
N PHE A 111 5.88 -12.51 -9.60
CA PHE A 111 4.48 -12.90 -9.40
C PHE A 111 3.97 -12.57 -7.99
N GLY A 112 4.82 -12.69 -6.96
CA GLY A 112 4.48 -12.30 -5.59
C GLY A 112 4.23 -10.81 -5.47
N GLY A 113 5.07 -9.97 -6.07
CA GLY A 113 4.89 -8.52 -6.12
C GLY A 113 3.63 -8.12 -6.88
N LEU A 114 3.34 -8.75 -8.03
CA LEU A 114 2.12 -8.52 -8.78
C LEU A 114 0.89 -8.88 -7.94
N PHE A 115 0.88 -10.04 -7.31
CA PHE A 115 -0.22 -10.48 -6.45
C PHE A 115 -0.46 -9.50 -5.30
N MET A 116 0.60 -9.06 -4.61
CA MET A 116 0.51 -8.07 -3.54
C MET A 116 -0.04 -6.72 -4.03
N ALA A 117 0.42 -6.23 -5.19
CA ALA A 117 -0.07 -4.99 -5.79
C ALA A 117 -1.56 -5.08 -6.14
N LEU A 118 -2.01 -6.21 -6.71
CA LEU A 118 -3.41 -6.45 -7.02
C LEU A 118 -4.28 -6.51 -5.75
N CYS A 119 -3.84 -7.24 -4.73
CA CYS A 119 -4.55 -7.31 -3.44
C CYS A 119 -4.65 -5.92 -2.79
N ALA A 120 -3.55 -5.17 -2.77
CA ALA A 120 -3.52 -3.81 -2.22
C ALA A 120 -4.47 -2.87 -2.98
N GLY A 121 -4.46 -2.91 -4.33
CA GLY A 121 -5.33 -2.11 -5.17
C GLY A 121 -6.82 -2.42 -4.97
N LEU A 122 -7.17 -3.71 -4.86
CA LEU A 122 -8.54 -4.15 -4.61
C LEU A 122 -9.04 -3.70 -3.22
N LEU A 123 -8.25 -3.91 -2.18
CA LEU A 123 -8.59 -3.53 -0.81
C LEU A 123 -8.69 -2.01 -0.66
N ALA A 124 -7.71 -1.28 -1.17
CA ALA A 124 -7.67 0.17 -1.06
C ALA A 124 -8.75 0.87 -1.90
N GLY A 125 -9.16 0.28 -3.04
CA GLY A 125 -10.22 0.80 -3.89
C GLY A 125 -11.63 0.51 -3.37
N ALA A 126 -11.83 -0.54 -2.57
CA ALA A 126 -13.14 -0.97 -2.09
C ALA A 126 -13.84 0.11 -1.26
N TYR A 127 -13.16 0.67 -0.27
CA TYR A 127 -13.75 1.65 0.64
C TYR A 127 -14.17 2.94 -0.09
N PRO A 128 -13.32 3.62 -0.86
CA PRO A 128 -13.73 4.82 -1.61
C PRO A 128 -14.86 4.58 -2.60
N ALA A 129 -14.87 3.43 -3.28
CA ALA A 129 -15.91 3.08 -4.23
C ALA A 129 -17.29 2.90 -3.55
N ILE A 130 -17.33 2.20 -2.41
CA ILE A 130 -18.55 2.04 -1.62
C ILE A 130 -19.00 3.40 -1.07
N TYR A 131 -18.07 4.18 -0.52
CA TYR A 131 -18.37 5.49 0.07
C TYR A 131 -18.93 6.46 -0.97
N ALA A 132 -18.27 6.64 -2.12
CA ALA A 132 -18.70 7.55 -3.16
C ALA A 132 -20.09 7.22 -3.72
N THR A 133 -20.41 5.94 -3.82
CA THR A 133 -21.71 5.47 -4.32
C THR A 133 -22.81 5.44 -3.28
N SER A 134 -22.51 5.51 -2.00
CA SER A 134 -23.51 5.51 -0.91
C SER A 134 -24.10 6.89 -0.61
N ILE A 135 -23.50 7.96 -1.14
CA ILE A 135 -23.98 9.33 -0.90
C ILE A 135 -25.35 9.56 -1.56
N PRO A 136 -26.37 10.00 -0.79
CA PRO A 136 -27.70 10.21 -1.32
C PRO A 136 -27.75 11.43 -2.26
N GLN A 137 -28.56 11.31 -3.31
CA GLN A 137 -28.72 12.34 -4.37
C GLN A 137 -29.18 13.71 -3.83
N ARG A 138 -30.02 13.71 -2.79
CA ARG A 138 -30.55 14.95 -2.15
C ARG A 138 -29.45 15.89 -1.64
N ILE A 139 -28.32 15.35 -1.19
CA ILE A 139 -27.19 16.15 -0.67
C ILE A 139 -26.52 16.93 -1.80
N VAL A 140 -26.47 16.36 -2.98
CA VAL A 140 -25.88 16.96 -4.18
C VAL A 140 -26.78 18.05 -4.75
N LEU A 141 -28.10 17.85 -4.74
CA LEU A 141 -29.07 18.82 -5.20
C LEU A 141 -29.04 20.11 -4.35
N ASN A 142 -28.71 20.00 -3.06
CA ASN A 142 -28.55 21.12 -2.13
C ASN A 142 -27.18 21.82 -2.23
N GLY A 143 -26.37 21.53 -3.25
CA GLY A 143 -25.08 22.18 -3.48
C GLY A 143 -23.95 21.75 -2.52
N SER A 144 -24.16 20.74 -1.68
CA SER A 144 -23.17 20.25 -0.72
C SER A 144 -22.29 19.15 -1.34
N PHE A 145 -21.18 19.55 -1.97
CA PHE A 145 -20.25 18.62 -2.64
C PHE A 145 -19.12 18.11 -1.76
N GLY A 146 -19.16 18.36 -0.45
CA GLY A 146 -18.12 17.95 0.49
C GLY A 146 -18.22 16.49 0.96
N LEU A 147 -17.16 16.01 1.57
CA LEU A 147 -17.19 14.77 2.32
C LEU A 147 -18.17 14.90 3.50
N SER A 148 -18.95 13.84 3.77
CA SER A 148 -19.75 13.80 4.99
C SER A 148 -18.86 13.89 6.23
N PRO A 149 -19.37 14.32 7.41
CA PRO A 149 -18.60 14.38 8.65
C PRO A 149 -17.89 13.04 8.97
N LYS A 150 -18.54 11.91 8.66
CA LYS A 150 -17.93 10.57 8.83
C LYS A 150 -16.74 10.35 7.89
N GLY A 151 -16.85 10.70 6.62
CA GLY A 151 -15.76 10.56 5.66
C GLY A 151 -14.57 11.46 5.98
N LYS A 152 -14.83 12.67 6.48
CA LYS A 152 -13.78 13.58 6.92
C LYS A 152 -13.02 13.03 8.13
N ARG A 153 -13.74 12.60 9.18
CA ARG A 153 -13.12 12.00 10.39
C ARG A 153 -12.31 10.76 10.06
N MET A 154 -12.83 9.89 9.20
CA MET A 154 -12.09 8.68 8.82
C MET A 154 -10.77 9.02 8.11
N ARG A 155 -10.78 9.98 7.18
CA ARG A 155 -9.56 10.45 6.53
C ARG A 155 -8.57 11.05 7.53
N GLU A 156 -9.04 11.89 8.45
CA GLU A 156 -8.20 12.47 9.49
C GLU A 156 -7.59 11.41 10.41
N CYS A 157 -8.36 10.39 10.78
CA CYS A 157 -7.87 9.26 11.58
C CYS A 157 -6.79 8.45 10.84
N LEU A 158 -7.02 8.13 9.55
CA LEU A 158 -6.06 7.39 8.72
C LEU A 158 -4.75 8.19 8.54
N VAL A 159 -4.85 9.49 8.31
CA VAL A 159 -3.68 10.38 8.20
C VAL A 159 -2.93 10.45 9.53
N GLY A 160 -3.63 10.63 10.64
CA GLY A 160 -3.03 10.64 11.98
C GLY A 160 -2.31 9.34 12.30
N PHE A 161 -2.92 8.20 12.01
CA PHE A 161 -2.29 6.90 12.18
C PHE A 161 -1.01 6.75 11.34
N GLN A 162 -1.06 7.16 10.07
CA GLN A 162 0.09 7.11 9.16
C GLN A 162 1.26 7.97 9.68
N TYR A 163 1.00 9.21 10.12
CA TYR A 163 2.04 10.06 10.68
C TYR A 163 2.64 9.46 11.96
N THR A 164 1.80 8.92 12.84
CA THR A 164 2.27 8.27 14.08
C THR A 164 3.21 7.10 13.77
N VAL A 165 2.83 6.20 12.87
CA VAL A 165 3.67 5.07 12.49
C VAL A 165 4.96 5.54 11.80
N SER A 166 4.89 6.54 10.94
CA SER A 166 6.09 7.10 10.27
C SER A 166 7.07 7.71 11.27
N ILE A 167 6.59 8.45 12.26
CA ILE A 167 7.44 9.02 13.31
C ILE A 167 8.10 7.92 14.12
N ILE A 168 7.34 6.89 14.53
CA ILE A 168 7.88 5.74 15.27
C ILE A 168 9.00 5.06 14.47
N LEU A 169 8.79 4.81 13.16
CA LEU A 169 9.80 4.19 12.31
C LEU A 169 11.06 5.04 12.18
N ILE A 170 10.93 6.36 12.05
CA ILE A 170 12.07 7.28 11.98
C ILE A 170 12.86 7.24 13.29
N VAL A 171 12.17 7.34 14.44
CA VAL A 171 12.81 7.30 15.77
C VAL A 171 13.54 5.98 15.98
N LEU A 172 12.90 4.85 15.64
CA LEU A 172 13.53 3.52 15.74
C LEU A 172 14.75 3.41 14.83
N SER A 173 14.67 3.92 13.61
CA SER A 173 15.80 3.90 12.66
C SER A 173 16.99 4.69 13.18
N LEU A 174 16.75 5.89 13.72
CA LEU A 174 17.80 6.71 14.33
C LEU A 174 18.41 6.07 15.56
N PHE A 175 17.59 5.43 16.40
CA PHE A 175 18.05 4.73 17.59
C PHE A 175 18.95 3.55 17.21
N ILE A 176 18.54 2.73 16.24
CA ILE A 176 19.33 1.59 15.74
C ILE A 176 20.65 2.08 15.14
N TYR A 177 20.62 3.16 14.34
CA TYR A 177 21.81 3.77 13.76
C TYR A 177 22.81 4.16 14.84
N LYS A 178 22.36 4.89 15.87
CA LYS A 178 23.19 5.32 16.98
C LYS A 178 23.76 4.15 17.79
N GLN A 179 22.96 3.10 18.00
CA GLN A 179 23.41 1.89 18.70
C GLN A 179 24.51 1.17 17.92
N ILE A 180 24.40 1.06 16.59
CA ILE A 180 25.43 0.45 15.74
C ILE A 180 26.72 1.28 15.78
N GLU A 181 26.63 2.61 15.74
CA GLU A 181 27.77 3.51 15.82
C GLU A 181 28.53 3.34 17.16
N THR A 182 27.79 3.28 18.27
CA THR A 182 28.38 3.05 19.61
C THR A 182 29.04 1.68 19.76
N MET A 183 28.54 0.65 19.08
CA MET A 183 29.17 -0.68 19.12
C MET A 183 30.40 -0.79 18.20
N ARG A 184 30.57 0.16 17.29
CA ARG A 184 31.67 0.18 16.31
C ARG A 184 32.85 1.06 16.78
N SER A 185 32.61 1.96 17.71
CA SER A 185 33.63 2.76 18.41
C SER A 185 34.28 2.00 19.57
#